data_baf371c34b54b533f4011694af9c7cd2
#
_entry.id   baf371c34b54b533f4011694af9c7cd2
#
_cell.length_a   1.000
_cell.length_b   1.000
_cell.length_c   1.000
_cell.angle_alpha   90.00
_cell.angle_beta   90.00
_cell.angle_gamma   90.00
#
_symmetry.space_group_name_H-M   'P 1'
#
loop_
_entity.id
_entity.type
_entity.pdbx_description
1 polymer ?
#
loop_
_entity_poly.entity_id
_entity_poly.type
_entity_poly.pdbx_seq_one_letter_code
_entity_poly.pdbx_strand_id
1 'polypeptide(L)'
;MRAVPNLKNLIPTNFNGVAVNRSPITTKEMLDAGFTPAQRPKGYIEGEDWMVDTTIVLPLGHTIVQGVAGNGKDLFADAYASARNIPLAAFAFKEGANPLDWIKRADLCTTDKGGTYTVYVEGELVKACRGVTIKRDFTTMTAEARLGLKAEWEKENWIVEDNSGVFTITIPALILFSDYDRATSDQVEVLRQALELGKERLADPITGELFPICKGTRFMFTANSGADGDGGRGNITRPKDSSILNRCQAIFAPPPSAKFERKVVAASYPQLTEDEVKLLVDCTRSVRVVVEEQHMGIEVSLRTSLAWAKATLEYKRVMPSLDFKKAMKRAFVIIKGHLSEAVNHKALEGAIDPYLRSDVVDATANPAECPIDR
;
A
#
# COMPACT_ATOMS: atom_id res chain seq x y z
N MET A 1 -14.58 8.99 -40.13
CA MET A 1 -14.27 7.67 -39.55
C MET A 1 -13.61 7.89 -38.19
N ARG A 2 -14.30 7.67 -37.08
CA ARG A 2 -13.67 7.65 -35.76
C ARG A 2 -12.87 6.35 -35.66
N ALA A 3 -11.59 6.44 -35.35
CA ALA A 3 -10.73 5.28 -35.21
C ALA A 3 -11.37 4.29 -34.22
N VAL A 4 -11.60 3.06 -34.68
CA VAL A 4 -11.96 1.94 -33.80
C VAL A 4 -10.89 1.88 -32.70
N PRO A 5 -11.26 1.94 -31.40
CA PRO A 5 -10.26 1.81 -30.35
C PRO A 5 -9.46 0.55 -30.61
N ASN A 6 -8.16 0.70 -30.69
CA ASN A 6 -7.28 -0.42 -30.99
C ASN A 6 -7.42 -1.45 -29.85
N LEU A 7 -8.02 -2.59 -30.13
CA LEU A 7 -8.24 -3.70 -29.20
C LEU A 7 -6.95 -4.18 -28.50
N LYS A 8 -5.78 -3.77 -29.03
CA LYS A 8 -4.47 -3.97 -28.39
C LYS A 8 -4.25 -3.14 -27.10
N ASN A 9 -5.22 -2.34 -26.68
CA ASN A 9 -5.10 -1.57 -25.42
C ASN A 9 -5.31 -2.41 -24.15
N LEU A 10 -5.65 -3.69 -24.27
CA LEU A 10 -5.49 -4.69 -23.23
C LEU A 10 -4.07 -5.26 -23.25
N ILE A 11 -3.05 -4.42 -23.37
CA ILE A 11 -1.67 -4.88 -23.25
C ILE A 11 -1.44 -5.29 -21.80
N PRO A 12 -1.18 -6.56 -21.52
CA PRO A 12 -0.83 -6.97 -20.18
C PRO A 12 0.41 -6.18 -19.73
N THR A 13 0.29 -5.53 -18.61
CA THR A 13 1.42 -4.86 -17.96
C THR A 13 2.03 -5.85 -16.99
N ASN A 14 3.36 -5.96 -16.98
CA ASN A 14 4.03 -6.75 -15.96
C ASN A 14 4.04 -5.95 -14.64
N PHE A 15 3.52 -6.55 -13.59
CA PHE A 15 3.55 -6.00 -12.25
C PHE A 15 3.98 -7.10 -11.27
N ASN A 16 5.08 -6.91 -10.59
CA ASN A 16 5.72 -7.92 -9.72
C ASN A 16 5.94 -9.28 -10.42
N GLY A 17 6.31 -9.28 -11.69
CA GLY A 17 6.48 -10.51 -12.48
C GLY A 17 5.18 -11.16 -12.95
N VAL A 18 4.02 -10.63 -12.59
CA VAL A 18 2.68 -11.13 -12.95
C VAL A 18 2.11 -10.28 -14.08
N ALA A 19 1.54 -10.90 -15.10
CA ALA A 19 0.80 -10.21 -16.15
C ALA A 19 -0.53 -9.70 -15.59
N VAL A 20 -0.74 -8.39 -15.60
CA VAL A 20 -2.00 -7.75 -15.19
C VAL A 20 -2.58 -6.93 -16.34
N ASN A 21 -3.88 -7.02 -16.53
CA ASN A 21 -4.54 -6.27 -17.59
C ASN A 21 -4.95 -4.87 -17.12
N ARG A 22 -4.76 -3.88 -17.99
CA ARG A 22 -5.17 -2.49 -17.75
C ARG A 22 -6.62 -2.30 -18.16
N SER A 23 -7.37 -1.58 -17.34
CA SER A 23 -8.74 -1.21 -17.68
C SER A 23 -8.78 -0.18 -18.84
N PRO A 24 -9.86 -0.15 -19.62
CA PRO A 24 -10.01 0.78 -20.75
C PRO A 24 -10.49 2.17 -20.31
N ILE A 25 -10.53 2.47 -19.02
CA ILE A 25 -10.98 3.76 -18.48
C ILE A 25 -9.96 4.86 -18.81
N THR A 26 -10.43 6.02 -19.20
CA THR A 26 -9.59 7.21 -19.40
C THR A 26 -9.44 8.00 -18.10
N THR A 27 -8.37 8.79 -18.00
CA THR A 27 -8.15 9.71 -16.88
C THR A 27 -9.35 10.64 -16.66
N LYS A 28 -9.95 11.13 -17.74
CA LYS A 28 -11.12 12.01 -17.66
C LYS A 28 -12.34 11.30 -17.06
N GLU A 29 -12.65 10.09 -17.52
CA GLU A 29 -13.76 9.31 -16.99
C GLU A 29 -13.58 8.97 -15.51
N MET A 30 -12.34 8.72 -15.09
CA MET A 30 -12.01 8.48 -13.69
C MET A 30 -12.24 9.72 -12.82
N LEU A 31 -11.82 10.90 -13.31
CA LEU A 31 -12.05 12.18 -12.64
C LEU A 31 -13.54 12.56 -12.60
N ASP A 32 -14.26 12.37 -13.71
CA ASP A 32 -15.70 12.63 -13.80
C ASP A 32 -16.51 11.75 -12.83
N ALA A 33 -16.00 10.56 -12.53
CA ALA A 33 -16.57 9.66 -11.53
C ALA A 33 -16.11 9.96 -10.08
N GLY A 34 -15.32 11.01 -9.87
CA GLY A 34 -14.86 11.45 -8.56
C GLY A 34 -13.61 10.73 -8.03
N PHE A 35 -12.91 9.97 -8.89
CA PHE A 35 -11.66 9.31 -8.51
C PHE A 35 -10.44 10.05 -9.05
N THR A 36 -9.44 10.25 -8.20
CA THR A 36 -8.11 10.63 -8.67
C THR A 36 -7.39 9.41 -9.22
N PRO A 37 -6.90 9.44 -10.48
CA PRO A 37 -6.14 8.32 -11.03
C PRO A 37 -4.94 7.98 -10.15
N ALA A 38 -4.82 6.72 -9.77
CA ALA A 38 -3.69 6.26 -9.00
C ALA A 38 -2.40 6.44 -9.79
N GLN A 39 -1.39 6.99 -9.15
CA GLN A 39 -0.07 7.17 -9.74
C GLN A 39 0.89 6.15 -9.14
N ARG A 40 1.73 5.56 -9.99
CA ARG A 40 2.80 4.72 -9.48
C ARG A 40 3.70 5.58 -8.57
N PRO A 41 3.88 5.21 -7.30
CA PRO A 41 4.70 5.99 -6.38
C PRO A 41 6.13 6.11 -6.91
N LYS A 42 6.70 7.31 -6.80
CA LYS A 42 8.09 7.55 -7.20
C LYS A 42 9.03 6.69 -6.38
N GLY A 43 9.90 5.95 -7.05
CA GLY A 43 10.85 5.04 -6.38
C GLY A 43 10.23 3.73 -5.89
N TYR A 44 8.99 3.41 -6.29
CA TYR A 44 8.41 2.10 -5.99
C TYR A 44 9.18 0.99 -6.73
N ILE A 45 9.68 0.05 -5.95
CA ILE A 45 10.45 -1.10 -6.44
C ILE A 45 9.62 -2.37 -6.23
N GLU A 46 9.66 -3.23 -7.22
CA GLU A 46 9.04 -4.55 -7.23
C GLU A 46 10.07 -5.63 -6.89
N GLY A 47 9.60 -6.78 -6.39
CA GLY A 47 10.42 -7.99 -6.32
C GLY A 47 10.50 -8.69 -4.96
N GLU A 48 9.68 -8.33 -3.99
CA GLU A 48 9.49 -9.14 -2.79
C GLU A 48 8.37 -10.16 -3.03
N ASP A 49 8.52 -11.38 -2.50
CA ASP A 49 7.58 -12.48 -2.73
C ASP A 49 6.15 -12.13 -2.29
N TRP A 50 6.00 -11.45 -1.15
CA TRP A 50 4.69 -11.00 -0.68
C TRP A 50 3.97 -10.05 -1.66
N MET A 51 4.72 -9.27 -2.44
CA MET A 51 4.16 -8.40 -3.49
C MET A 51 3.63 -9.24 -4.66
N VAL A 52 4.36 -10.31 -5.03
CA VAL A 52 3.95 -11.26 -6.06
C VAL A 52 2.67 -11.97 -5.59
N ASP A 53 2.69 -12.53 -4.37
CA ASP A 53 1.56 -13.23 -3.78
C ASP A 53 0.32 -12.33 -3.69
N THR A 54 0.49 -11.08 -3.22
CA THR A 54 -0.61 -10.12 -3.15
C THR A 54 -1.16 -9.80 -4.55
N THR A 55 -0.29 -9.70 -5.57
CA THR A 55 -0.70 -9.44 -6.96
C THR A 55 -1.58 -10.57 -7.50
N ILE A 56 -1.26 -11.81 -7.16
CA ILE A 56 -2.01 -13.00 -7.59
C ILE A 56 -3.32 -13.16 -6.81
N VAL A 57 -3.28 -12.92 -5.51
CA VAL A 57 -4.37 -13.24 -4.58
C VAL A 57 -5.44 -12.14 -4.55
N LEU A 58 -5.07 -10.87 -4.67
CA LEU A 58 -5.99 -9.73 -4.58
C LEU A 58 -7.16 -9.78 -5.57
N PRO A 59 -7.02 -10.23 -6.82
CA PRO A 59 -8.18 -10.42 -7.72
C PRO A 59 -9.15 -11.50 -7.27
N LEU A 60 -8.72 -12.45 -6.45
CA LEU A 60 -9.51 -13.60 -6.04
C LEU A 60 -10.42 -13.29 -4.85
N GLY A 61 -10.03 -12.34 -3.97
CA GLY A 61 -10.80 -12.00 -2.78
C GLY A 61 -10.27 -10.78 -2.04
N HIS A 62 -10.94 -10.42 -0.96
CA HIS A 62 -10.45 -9.40 -0.05
C HIS A 62 -9.14 -9.85 0.60
N THR A 63 -8.22 -8.95 0.80
CA THR A 63 -6.86 -9.30 1.23
C THR A 63 -6.42 -8.43 2.40
N ILE A 64 -5.74 -9.02 3.37
CA ILE A 64 -5.05 -8.31 4.43
C ILE A 64 -3.54 -8.56 4.32
N VAL A 65 -2.76 -7.50 4.18
CA VAL A 65 -1.29 -7.56 4.16
C VAL A 65 -0.76 -7.13 5.52
N GLN A 66 -0.16 -8.08 6.23
CA GLN A 66 0.35 -7.91 7.60
C GLN A 66 1.87 -7.93 7.60
N GLY A 67 2.50 -7.17 8.47
CA GLY A 67 3.96 -7.19 8.62
C GLY A 67 4.52 -5.85 9.08
N VAL A 68 5.83 -5.75 9.19
CA VAL A 68 6.51 -4.58 9.77
C VAL A 68 6.11 -3.27 9.10
N ALA A 69 6.03 -2.19 9.88
CA ALA A 69 5.72 -0.87 9.37
C ALA A 69 6.81 -0.39 8.39
N GLY A 70 6.44 0.51 7.48
CA GLY A 70 7.40 1.08 6.52
C GLY A 70 7.86 0.15 5.40
N ASN A 71 7.25 -1.02 5.25
CA ASN A 71 7.56 -2.03 4.22
C ASN A 71 6.92 -1.74 2.85
N GLY A 72 6.20 -0.62 2.73
CA GLY A 72 5.58 -0.20 1.47
C GLY A 72 4.25 -0.86 1.14
N LYS A 73 3.54 -1.42 2.13
CA LYS A 73 2.24 -2.09 1.94
C LYS A 73 1.20 -1.18 1.28
N ASP A 74 1.06 0.06 1.74
CA ASP A 74 0.12 1.03 1.16
C ASP A 74 0.57 1.47 -0.24
N LEU A 75 1.89 1.68 -0.43
CA LEU A 75 2.45 2.01 -1.74
C LEU A 75 2.21 0.91 -2.78
N PHE A 76 2.09 -0.35 -2.34
CA PHE A 76 1.70 -1.46 -3.21
C PHE A 76 0.31 -1.22 -3.80
N ALA A 77 -0.67 -0.80 -2.99
CA ALA A 77 -2.04 -0.54 -3.47
C ALA A 77 -2.06 0.55 -4.55
N ASP A 78 -1.34 1.66 -4.33
CA ASP A 78 -1.19 2.73 -5.33
C ASP A 78 -0.55 2.21 -6.62
N ALA A 79 0.55 1.47 -6.50
CA ALA A 79 1.27 0.92 -7.64
C ALA A 79 0.44 -0.10 -8.42
N TYR A 80 -0.29 -0.99 -7.72
CA TYR A 80 -1.17 -1.98 -8.31
C TYR A 80 -2.35 -1.33 -9.04
N ALA A 81 -3.04 -0.39 -8.41
CA ALA A 81 -4.14 0.34 -9.02
C ALA A 81 -3.67 1.13 -10.26
N SER A 82 -2.50 1.76 -10.18
CA SER A 82 -1.87 2.44 -11.31
C SER A 82 -1.52 1.49 -12.45
N ALA A 83 -0.94 0.31 -12.16
CA ALA A 83 -0.59 -0.69 -13.15
C ALA A 83 -1.82 -1.23 -13.89
N ARG A 84 -2.91 -1.49 -13.15
CA ARG A 84 -4.19 -1.95 -13.70
C ARG A 84 -5.07 -0.82 -14.23
N ASN A 85 -4.73 0.42 -13.98
CA ASN A 85 -5.53 1.60 -14.34
C ASN A 85 -6.97 1.48 -13.81
N ILE A 86 -7.14 1.14 -12.53
CA ILE A 86 -8.43 0.99 -11.85
C ILE A 86 -8.61 2.08 -10.80
N PRO A 87 -9.86 2.42 -10.43
CA PRO A 87 -10.12 3.34 -9.35
C PRO A 87 -9.54 2.84 -8.03
N LEU A 88 -8.94 3.75 -7.26
CA LEU A 88 -8.45 3.49 -5.91
C LEU A 88 -9.12 4.47 -4.95
N ALA A 89 -9.71 3.95 -3.88
CA ALA A 89 -10.14 4.74 -2.73
C ALA A 89 -9.35 4.30 -1.50
N ALA A 90 -8.73 5.25 -0.80
CA ALA A 90 -7.89 4.96 0.35
C ALA A 90 -8.49 5.58 1.63
N PHE A 91 -8.62 4.76 2.64
CA PHE A 91 -9.09 5.09 3.97
C PHE A 91 -8.04 4.69 5.00
N ALA A 92 -8.05 5.34 6.17
CA ALA A 92 -7.20 4.94 7.29
C ALA A 92 -8.07 4.76 8.53
N PHE A 93 -7.81 3.70 9.27
CA PHE A 93 -8.39 3.54 10.59
C PHE A 93 -7.74 4.53 11.55
N LYS A 94 -8.57 5.32 12.19
CA LYS A 94 -8.13 6.34 13.17
C LYS A 94 -9.05 6.30 14.37
N GLU A 95 -8.47 6.43 15.53
CA GLU A 95 -9.25 6.66 16.75
C GLU A 95 -10.03 7.97 16.63
N GLY A 96 -11.31 7.95 17.00
CA GLY A 96 -12.21 9.11 16.91
C GLY A 96 -12.75 9.41 15.51
N ALA A 97 -12.33 8.69 14.46
CA ALA A 97 -12.96 8.81 13.15
C ALA A 97 -14.35 8.13 13.17
N ASN A 98 -15.36 8.87 12.75
CA ASN A 98 -16.72 8.33 12.65
C ASN A 98 -16.85 7.48 11.37
N PRO A 99 -17.08 6.17 11.47
CA PRO A 99 -17.21 5.31 10.30
C PRO A 99 -18.45 5.62 9.45
N LEU A 100 -19.44 6.30 10.02
CA LEU A 100 -20.64 6.73 9.29
C LEU A 100 -20.30 7.72 8.18
N ASP A 101 -19.27 8.56 8.37
CA ASP A 101 -18.83 9.51 7.35
C ASP A 101 -18.31 8.82 6.07
N TRP A 102 -17.94 7.55 6.16
CA TRP A 102 -17.61 6.75 4.99
C TRP A 102 -18.84 6.41 4.14
N ILE A 103 -20.02 6.34 4.76
CA ILE A 103 -21.30 5.99 4.13
C ILE A 103 -22.10 7.24 3.79
N LYS A 104 -22.31 8.11 4.78
CA LYS A 104 -23.01 9.37 4.63
C LYS A 104 -22.31 10.46 5.43
N ARG A 105 -22.04 11.58 4.81
CA ARG A 105 -21.47 12.77 5.44
C ARG A 105 -22.54 13.84 5.59
N ALA A 106 -22.62 14.44 6.76
CA ALA A 106 -23.47 15.58 6.98
C ALA A 106 -22.76 16.87 6.57
N ASP A 107 -23.28 17.56 5.55
CA ASP A 107 -22.79 18.87 5.12
C ASP A 107 -23.79 19.95 5.55
N LEU A 108 -23.25 21.07 6.03
CA LEU A 108 -24.05 22.25 6.38
C LEU A 108 -24.18 23.15 5.13
N CYS A 109 -25.41 23.34 4.68
CA CYS A 109 -25.72 24.23 3.59
C CYS A 109 -26.41 25.50 4.10
N THR A 110 -26.12 26.65 3.48
CA THR A 110 -26.75 27.92 3.80
C THR A 110 -27.81 28.25 2.76
N THR A 111 -28.99 28.65 3.20
CA THR A 111 -30.05 29.17 2.30
C THR A 111 -29.74 30.61 1.88
N ASP A 112 -30.31 31.08 0.79
CA ASP A 112 -30.20 32.47 0.32
C ASP A 112 -30.67 33.49 1.36
N LYS A 113 -31.44 33.07 2.34
CA LYS A 113 -31.96 33.89 3.47
C LYS A 113 -31.11 33.81 4.75
N GLY A 114 -29.92 33.19 4.69
CA GLY A 114 -28.99 33.05 5.79
C GLY A 114 -29.33 31.97 6.83
N GLY A 115 -30.34 31.14 6.57
CA GLY A 115 -30.62 29.96 7.42
C GLY A 115 -29.67 28.82 7.06
N THR A 116 -29.28 28.01 8.06
CA THR A 116 -28.47 26.79 7.84
C THR A 116 -29.35 25.56 7.95
N TYR A 117 -29.07 24.57 7.09
CA TYR A 117 -29.68 23.24 7.16
C TYR A 117 -28.63 22.16 6.86
N THR A 118 -28.87 20.96 7.39
CA THR A 118 -27.99 19.82 7.16
C THR A 118 -28.47 19.02 5.95
N VAL A 119 -27.55 18.75 5.04
CA VAL A 119 -27.76 17.83 3.92
C VAL A 119 -26.87 16.61 4.12
N TYR A 120 -27.43 15.43 3.96
CA TYR A 120 -26.67 14.20 3.95
C TYR A 120 -26.21 13.90 2.53
N VAL A 121 -24.92 13.91 2.30
CA VAL A 121 -24.28 13.52 1.04
C VAL A 121 -23.71 12.13 1.14
N GLU A 122 -23.69 11.44 0.02
CA GLU A 122 -23.11 10.11 -0.05
C GLU A 122 -21.62 10.11 0.29
N GLY A 123 -21.19 9.18 1.15
CA GLY A 123 -19.80 9.06 1.58
C GLY A 123 -18.91 8.45 0.51
N GLU A 124 -17.61 8.65 0.67
CA GLU A 124 -16.62 8.21 -0.32
C GLU A 124 -16.54 6.69 -0.46
N LEU A 125 -16.84 5.93 0.60
CA LEU A 125 -16.86 4.46 0.55
C LEU A 125 -17.99 3.94 -0.35
N VAL A 126 -19.19 4.54 -0.27
CA VAL A 126 -20.32 4.16 -1.10
C VAL A 126 -20.02 4.45 -2.57
N LYS A 127 -19.45 5.63 -2.86
CA LYS A 127 -19.01 5.97 -4.22
C LYS A 127 -17.97 4.96 -4.74
N ALA A 128 -16.98 4.62 -3.91
CA ALA A 128 -15.97 3.64 -4.27
C ALA A 128 -16.56 2.25 -4.53
N CYS A 129 -17.53 1.83 -3.73
CA CYS A 129 -18.22 0.55 -3.91
C CYS A 129 -18.98 0.43 -5.23
N ARG A 130 -19.42 1.53 -5.84
CA ARG A 130 -20.07 1.50 -7.15
C ARG A 130 -19.12 1.27 -8.31
N GLY A 131 -17.83 1.57 -8.14
CA GLY A 131 -16.86 1.57 -9.22
C GLY A 131 -17.11 2.67 -10.25
N VAL A 132 -16.53 2.53 -11.44
CA VAL A 132 -16.64 3.50 -12.53
C VAL A 132 -17.30 2.86 -13.74
N THR A 133 -18.42 3.44 -14.20
CA THR A 133 -19.15 2.97 -15.37
C THR A 133 -18.83 3.84 -16.58
N ILE A 134 -18.42 3.19 -17.66
CA ILE A 134 -18.09 3.82 -18.94
C ILE A 134 -18.89 3.19 -20.07
N LYS A 135 -19.03 3.90 -21.19
CA LYS A 135 -19.67 3.38 -22.40
C LYS A 135 -18.67 3.33 -23.55
N ARG A 136 -18.73 2.26 -24.34
CA ARG A 136 -17.90 2.07 -25.54
C ARG A 136 -18.77 1.57 -26.68
N ASP A 137 -18.58 2.18 -27.84
CA ASP A 137 -19.30 1.82 -29.06
C ASP A 137 -18.47 0.81 -29.87
N PHE A 138 -19.03 -0.39 -30.03
CA PHE A 138 -18.48 -1.50 -30.80
C PHE A 138 -19.49 -1.98 -31.87
N THR A 139 -20.43 -1.13 -32.28
CA THR A 139 -21.47 -1.47 -33.29
C THR A 139 -20.86 -1.91 -34.62
N THR A 140 -19.63 -1.47 -34.92
CA THR A 140 -18.90 -1.86 -36.15
C THR A 140 -18.23 -3.25 -36.05
N MET A 141 -18.21 -3.87 -34.87
CA MET A 141 -17.65 -5.21 -34.66
C MET A 141 -18.71 -6.29 -34.93
N THR A 142 -18.24 -7.47 -35.37
CA THR A 142 -19.11 -8.64 -35.45
C THR A 142 -19.60 -9.09 -34.07
N ALA A 143 -20.75 -9.75 -34.00
CA ALA A 143 -21.29 -10.27 -32.74
C ALA A 143 -20.31 -11.25 -32.04
N GLU A 144 -19.64 -12.10 -32.79
CA GLU A 144 -18.64 -13.03 -32.27
C GLU A 144 -17.45 -12.31 -31.65
N ALA A 145 -16.92 -11.28 -32.32
CA ALA A 145 -15.81 -10.49 -31.80
C ALA A 145 -16.20 -9.71 -30.51
N ARG A 146 -17.43 -9.22 -30.42
CA ARG A 146 -17.95 -8.60 -29.21
C ARG A 146 -18.08 -9.59 -28.05
N LEU A 147 -18.58 -10.80 -28.31
CA LEU A 147 -18.67 -11.86 -27.31
C LEU A 147 -17.29 -12.24 -26.77
N GLY A 148 -16.29 -12.39 -27.64
CA GLY A 148 -14.92 -12.65 -27.24
C GLY A 148 -14.36 -11.56 -26.33
N LEU A 149 -14.52 -10.29 -26.73
CA LEU A 149 -14.07 -9.14 -25.95
C LEU A 149 -14.77 -9.03 -24.58
N LYS A 150 -16.09 -9.26 -24.55
CA LYS A 150 -16.86 -9.31 -23.32
C LYS A 150 -16.32 -10.38 -22.36
N ALA A 151 -16.11 -11.59 -22.87
CA ALA A 151 -15.59 -12.71 -22.07
C ALA A 151 -14.18 -12.42 -21.51
N GLU A 152 -13.32 -11.71 -22.25
CA GLU A 152 -12.00 -11.29 -21.76
C GLU A 152 -12.13 -10.28 -20.62
N TRP A 153 -12.99 -9.31 -20.74
CA TRP A 153 -13.17 -8.28 -19.71
C TRP A 153 -13.85 -8.81 -18.46
N GLU A 154 -14.78 -9.75 -18.60
CA GLU A 154 -15.43 -10.42 -17.47
C GLU A 154 -14.44 -11.28 -16.65
N LYS A 155 -13.38 -11.80 -17.26
CA LYS A 155 -12.29 -12.48 -16.53
C LYS A 155 -11.54 -11.53 -15.59
N GLU A 156 -11.51 -10.23 -15.89
CA GLU A 156 -10.92 -9.21 -15.03
C GLU A 156 -11.86 -8.72 -13.92
N ASN A 157 -13.00 -9.38 -13.75
CA ASN A 157 -14.10 -8.99 -12.86
C ASN A 157 -14.76 -7.63 -13.24
N TRP A 158 -14.64 -7.19 -14.51
CA TRP A 158 -15.41 -6.05 -14.99
C TRP A 158 -16.79 -6.52 -15.41
N ILE A 159 -17.81 -5.71 -15.10
CA ILE A 159 -19.19 -6.02 -15.50
C ILE A 159 -19.38 -5.42 -16.90
N VAL A 160 -19.81 -6.24 -17.85
CA VAL A 160 -20.00 -5.81 -19.25
C VAL A 160 -21.40 -6.15 -19.71
N GLU A 161 -22.18 -5.11 -20.02
CA GLU A 161 -23.50 -5.21 -20.65
C GLU A 161 -23.41 -4.82 -22.13
N ASP A 162 -23.85 -5.70 -23.02
CA ASP A 162 -23.90 -5.42 -24.47
C ASP A 162 -25.33 -5.01 -24.86
N ASN A 163 -25.50 -3.75 -25.15
CA ASN A 163 -26.75 -3.18 -25.65
C ASN A 163 -26.62 -2.93 -27.17
N SER A 164 -26.77 -4.01 -27.95
CA SER A 164 -26.71 -3.95 -29.43
C SER A 164 -25.43 -3.36 -29.99
N GLY A 165 -24.29 -3.65 -29.35
CA GLY A 165 -22.97 -3.19 -29.75
C GLY A 165 -22.46 -1.99 -28.97
N VAL A 166 -23.28 -1.40 -28.11
CA VAL A 166 -22.80 -0.38 -27.14
C VAL A 166 -22.58 -1.08 -25.79
N PHE A 167 -21.31 -1.22 -25.42
CA PHE A 167 -20.95 -1.81 -24.13
C PHE A 167 -21.05 -0.78 -23.02
N THR A 168 -21.80 -1.13 -21.98
CA THR A 168 -21.73 -0.46 -20.68
C THR A 168 -20.82 -1.29 -19.79
N ILE A 169 -19.68 -0.72 -19.38
CA ILE A 169 -18.62 -1.42 -18.67
C ILE A 169 -18.47 -0.79 -17.30
N THR A 170 -18.65 -1.58 -16.24
CA THR A 170 -18.39 -1.13 -14.88
C THR A 170 -17.09 -1.75 -14.37
N ILE A 171 -16.13 -0.89 -14.04
CA ILE A 171 -14.81 -1.23 -13.53
C ILE A 171 -14.82 -1.06 -12.01
N PRO A 172 -14.64 -2.15 -11.24
CA PRO A 172 -14.65 -2.11 -9.80
C PRO A 172 -13.43 -1.37 -9.25
N ALA A 173 -13.57 -0.74 -8.09
CA ALA A 173 -12.48 -0.10 -7.40
C ALA A 173 -11.67 -1.07 -6.54
N LEU A 174 -10.40 -0.75 -6.32
CA LEU A 174 -9.64 -1.22 -5.17
C LEU A 174 -9.89 -0.25 -4.00
N ILE A 175 -10.26 -0.79 -2.85
CA ILE A 175 -10.52 -0.03 -1.63
C ILE A 175 -9.46 -0.40 -0.60
N LEU A 176 -8.56 0.54 -0.31
CA LEU A 176 -7.50 0.38 0.67
C LEU A 176 -7.96 0.90 2.03
N PHE A 177 -7.78 0.08 3.07
CA PHE A 177 -7.89 0.48 4.47
C PHE A 177 -6.55 0.29 5.16
N SER A 178 -5.89 1.41 5.48
CA SER A 178 -4.58 1.41 6.16
C SER A 178 -4.73 1.32 7.68
N ASP A 179 -3.70 0.77 8.33
CA ASP A 179 -3.59 0.69 9.79
C ASP A 179 -4.74 -0.10 10.47
N TYR A 180 -5.09 -1.28 9.92
CA TYR A 180 -6.18 -2.12 10.45
C TYR A 180 -6.01 -2.48 11.94
N ASP A 181 -4.81 -2.53 12.44
CA ASP A 181 -4.50 -2.72 13.86
C ASP A 181 -4.99 -1.58 14.77
N ARG A 182 -5.41 -0.45 14.20
CA ARG A 182 -6.03 0.68 14.93
C ARG A 182 -7.55 0.72 14.80
N ALA A 183 -8.14 -0.23 14.07
CA ALA A 183 -9.57 -0.27 13.84
C ALA A 183 -10.36 -0.37 15.16
N THR A 184 -11.42 0.41 15.28
CA THR A 184 -12.39 0.30 16.37
C THR A 184 -13.48 -0.70 16.01
N SER A 185 -14.21 -1.23 17.01
CA SER A 185 -15.31 -2.15 16.78
C SER A 185 -16.39 -1.56 15.85
N ASP A 186 -16.70 -0.27 15.99
CA ASP A 186 -17.70 0.41 15.16
C ASP A 186 -17.24 0.51 13.69
N GLN A 187 -15.94 0.76 13.47
CA GLN A 187 -15.36 0.80 12.13
C GLN A 187 -15.38 -0.58 11.46
N VAL A 188 -15.10 -1.62 12.23
CA VAL A 188 -15.15 -3.02 11.76
C VAL A 188 -16.58 -3.43 11.42
N GLU A 189 -17.56 -3.05 12.26
CA GLU A 189 -18.97 -3.42 12.07
C GLU A 189 -19.53 -2.90 10.74
N VAL A 190 -19.21 -1.65 10.38
CA VAL A 190 -19.62 -1.05 9.10
C VAL A 190 -19.10 -1.85 7.90
N LEU A 191 -17.91 -2.44 8.00
CA LEU A 191 -17.28 -3.19 6.90
C LEU A 191 -17.70 -4.67 6.87
N ARG A 192 -18.18 -5.23 7.98
CA ARG A 192 -18.45 -6.66 8.11
C ARG A 192 -19.37 -7.21 7.03
N GLN A 193 -20.45 -6.48 6.72
CA GLN A 193 -21.40 -6.89 5.68
C GLN A 193 -20.82 -6.74 4.26
N ALA A 194 -20.01 -5.71 4.05
CA ALA A 194 -19.36 -5.44 2.77
C ALA A 194 -18.38 -6.54 2.35
N LEU A 195 -17.79 -7.22 3.33
CA LEU A 195 -16.80 -8.28 3.12
C LEU A 195 -17.43 -9.68 3.04
N GLU A 196 -18.74 -9.81 3.18
CA GLU A 196 -19.41 -11.11 3.14
C GLU A 196 -19.63 -11.56 1.69
N LEU A 197 -18.95 -12.62 1.29
CA LEU A 197 -19.06 -13.18 -0.06
C LEU A 197 -20.51 -13.46 -0.42
N GLY A 198 -20.92 -12.96 -1.59
CA GLY A 198 -22.28 -13.15 -2.12
C GLY A 198 -23.33 -12.17 -1.59
N LYS A 199 -23.03 -11.33 -0.62
CA LYS A 199 -23.94 -10.26 -0.19
C LYS A 199 -23.64 -8.92 -0.85
N GLU A 200 -22.38 -8.60 -1.07
CA GLU A 200 -21.88 -7.43 -1.83
C GLU A 200 -22.71 -6.16 -1.58
N ARG A 201 -22.94 -5.83 -0.30
CA ARG A 201 -23.73 -4.68 0.14
C ARG A 201 -23.06 -3.96 1.29
N LEU A 202 -23.15 -2.66 1.26
CA LEU A 202 -22.82 -1.80 2.37
C LEU A 202 -24.13 -1.32 3.00
N ALA A 203 -24.28 -1.42 4.31
CA ALA A 203 -25.48 -0.94 5.00
C ALA A 203 -25.18 0.34 5.74
N ASP A 204 -26.08 1.31 5.64
CA ASP A 204 -26.13 2.44 6.55
C ASP A 204 -26.66 1.92 7.92
N PRO A 205 -25.86 1.90 8.97
CA PRO A 205 -26.28 1.33 10.26
C PRO A 205 -27.33 2.17 10.98
N ILE A 206 -27.59 3.42 10.55
CA ILE A 206 -28.61 4.28 11.15
C ILE A 206 -29.96 4.09 10.44
N THR A 207 -29.95 4.14 9.10
CA THR A 207 -31.19 4.11 8.31
C THR A 207 -31.55 2.72 7.81
N GLY A 208 -30.62 1.77 7.85
CA GLY A 208 -30.78 0.44 7.24
C GLY A 208 -30.74 0.46 5.71
N GLU A 209 -30.47 1.61 5.09
CA GLU A 209 -30.34 1.70 3.63
C GLU A 209 -29.18 0.84 3.13
N LEU A 210 -29.43 0.10 2.06
CA LEU A 210 -28.46 -0.80 1.47
C LEU A 210 -27.88 -0.21 0.18
N PHE A 211 -26.57 -0.11 0.13
CA PHE A 211 -25.84 0.31 -1.06
C PHE A 211 -25.19 -0.90 -1.73
N PRO A 212 -25.45 -1.15 -3.01
CA PRO A 212 -24.83 -2.25 -3.74
C PRO A 212 -23.34 -2.00 -3.91
N ILE A 213 -22.55 -3.07 -3.79
CA ILE A 213 -21.12 -3.08 -4.09
C ILE A 213 -20.96 -3.69 -5.48
N CYS A 214 -20.20 -3.01 -6.34
CA CYS A 214 -19.87 -3.52 -7.67
C CYS A 214 -19.14 -4.87 -7.54
N LYS A 215 -19.64 -5.88 -8.25
CA LYS A 215 -18.99 -7.18 -8.30
C LYS A 215 -17.53 -7.01 -8.74
N GLY A 216 -16.63 -7.64 -8.01
CA GLY A 216 -15.19 -7.50 -8.28
C GLY A 216 -14.49 -6.39 -7.51
N THR A 217 -15.23 -5.52 -6.78
CA THR A 217 -14.61 -4.61 -5.80
C THR A 217 -13.80 -5.41 -4.79
N ARG A 218 -12.58 -4.98 -4.56
CA ARG A 218 -11.68 -5.63 -3.60
C ARG A 218 -11.30 -4.67 -2.48
N PHE A 219 -11.39 -5.21 -1.26
CA PHE A 219 -10.90 -4.52 -0.08
C PHE A 219 -9.52 -5.06 0.24
N MET A 220 -8.56 -4.15 0.35
CA MET A 220 -7.21 -4.44 0.81
C MET A 220 -7.00 -3.75 2.15
N PHE A 221 -6.59 -4.50 3.14
CA PHE A 221 -6.24 -3.99 4.47
C PHE A 221 -4.73 -4.07 4.64
N THR A 222 -4.15 -3.06 5.29
CA THR A 222 -2.76 -3.14 5.73
C THR A 222 -2.69 -3.06 7.25
N ALA A 223 -1.77 -3.82 7.83
CA ALA A 223 -1.56 -3.86 9.27
C ALA A 223 -0.07 -4.00 9.59
N ASN A 224 0.34 -3.43 10.72
CA ASN A 224 1.74 -3.46 11.15
C ASN A 224 2.04 -4.60 12.14
N SER A 225 1.02 -5.34 12.54
CA SER A 225 1.12 -6.45 13.49
C SER A 225 0.44 -7.71 12.96
N GLY A 226 0.75 -8.85 13.56
CA GLY A 226 0.02 -10.12 13.37
C GLY A 226 -1.37 -10.12 13.99
N ALA A 227 -2.06 -11.27 13.96
CA ALA A 227 -3.40 -11.43 14.55
C ALA A 227 -3.42 -11.11 16.06
N ASP A 228 -2.33 -11.43 16.76
CA ASP A 228 -2.19 -11.30 18.23
C ASP A 228 -1.69 -9.91 18.68
N GLY A 229 -1.60 -8.94 17.78
CA GLY A 229 -1.06 -7.61 18.08
C GLY A 229 0.43 -7.49 17.75
N ASP A 230 1.12 -6.47 18.29
CA ASP A 230 2.52 -6.15 17.94
C ASP A 230 3.58 -6.89 18.75
N GLY A 231 3.18 -7.78 19.66
CA GLY A 231 4.10 -8.52 20.50
C GLY A 231 4.91 -7.66 21.46
N GLY A 232 4.41 -6.48 21.84
CA GLY A 232 5.09 -5.58 22.79
C GLY A 232 6.07 -4.59 22.14
N ARG A 233 6.02 -4.40 20.84
CA ARG A 233 6.89 -3.45 20.09
C ARG A 233 6.52 -1.98 20.29
N GLY A 234 5.61 -1.67 21.21
CA GLY A 234 5.25 -0.29 21.58
C GLY A 234 4.27 0.42 20.66
N ASN A 235 3.72 -0.29 19.66
CA ASN A 235 2.64 0.26 18.84
C ASN A 235 1.29 0.12 19.56
N ILE A 236 0.42 1.11 19.44
CA ILE A 236 -0.97 0.99 19.88
C ILE A 236 -1.68 0.07 18.89
N THR A 237 -1.67 -1.24 19.17
CA THR A 237 -2.35 -2.23 18.35
C THR A 237 -3.44 -2.92 19.15
N ARG A 238 -4.55 -3.19 18.48
CA ARG A 238 -5.67 -3.94 19.05
C ARG A 238 -5.68 -5.36 18.46
N PRO A 239 -6.12 -6.38 19.21
CA PRO A 239 -6.38 -7.69 18.63
C PRO A 239 -7.33 -7.53 17.44
N LYS A 240 -7.02 -8.19 16.34
CA LYS A 240 -7.82 -8.09 15.12
C LYS A 240 -9.10 -8.90 15.26
N ASP A 241 -10.20 -8.32 14.77
CA ASP A 241 -11.48 -9.00 14.73
C ASP A 241 -11.40 -10.21 13.80
N SER A 242 -11.63 -11.40 14.35
CA SER A 242 -11.60 -12.67 13.62
C SER A 242 -12.63 -12.72 12.49
N SER A 243 -13.71 -11.94 12.60
CA SER A 243 -14.75 -11.90 11.58
C SER A 243 -14.27 -11.28 10.27
N ILE A 244 -13.39 -10.27 10.33
CA ILE A 244 -12.74 -9.69 9.15
C ILE A 244 -11.63 -10.62 8.63
N LEU A 245 -10.79 -11.15 9.54
CA LEU A 245 -9.71 -12.06 9.15
C LEU A 245 -10.22 -13.28 8.38
N ASN A 246 -11.35 -13.86 8.81
CA ASN A 246 -11.97 -15.01 8.14
C ASN A 246 -12.59 -14.69 6.76
N ARG A 247 -12.78 -13.41 6.45
CA ARG A 247 -13.29 -12.94 5.15
C ARG A 247 -12.21 -12.44 4.21
N CYS A 248 -10.98 -12.38 4.69
CA CYS A 248 -9.83 -11.89 3.93
C CYS A 248 -8.78 -12.99 3.79
N GLN A 249 -8.07 -12.95 2.68
CA GLN A 249 -6.86 -13.73 2.49
C GLN A 249 -5.70 -12.99 3.15
N ALA A 250 -5.01 -13.63 4.08
CA ALA A 250 -3.91 -13.01 4.82
C ALA A 250 -2.57 -13.27 4.11
N ILE A 251 -1.86 -12.20 3.81
CA ILE A 251 -0.50 -12.22 3.27
C ILE A 251 0.43 -11.62 4.32
N PHE A 252 1.52 -12.32 4.61
CA PHE A 252 2.55 -11.81 5.50
C PHE A 252 3.66 -11.13 4.69
N ALA A 253 3.91 -9.86 4.98
CA ALA A 253 5.00 -9.07 4.42
C ALA A 253 6.18 -9.05 5.43
N PRO A 254 7.18 -9.90 5.27
CA PRO A 254 8.32 -9.97 6.18
C PRO A 254 9.16 -8.69 6.12
N PRO A 255 10.13 -8.50 7.03
CA PRO A 255 11.15 -7.47 6.86
C PRO A 255 11.80 -7.58 5.47
N PRO A 256 12.13 -6.46 4.81
CA PRO A 256 12.66 -6.49 3.44
C PRO A 256 13.97 -7.27 3.38
N SER A 257 14.17 -8.03 2.30
CA SER A 257 15.45 -8.68 2.04
C SER A 257 16.57 -7.65 1.85
N ALA A 258 17.81 -7.99 2.20
CA ALA A 258 18.96 -7.09 1.99
C ALA A 258 19.09 -6.64 0.54
N LYS A 259 18.83 -7.55 -0.41
CA LYS A 259 18.85 -7.27 -1.84
C LYS A 259 17.79 -6.25 -2.24
N PHE A 260 16.58 -6.39 -1.72
CA PHE A 260 15.49 -5.45 -1.99
C PHE A 260 15.75 -4.10 -1.35
N GLU A 261 16.18 -4.06 -0.09
CA GLU A 261 16.50 -2.84 0.64
C GLU A 261 17.58 -2.02 -0.08
N ARG A 262 18.64 -2.69 -0.58
CA ARG A 262 19.68 -2.05 -1.41
C ARG A 262 19.10 -1.45 -2.71
N LYS A 263 18.22 -2.17 -3.41
CA LYS A 263 17.56 -1.66 -4.61
C LYS A 263 16.74 -0.39 -4.32
N VAL A 264 15.98 -0.38 -3.21
CA VAL A 264 15.15 0.76 -2.84
C VAL A 264 16.01 1.97 -2.46
N VAL A 265 17.07 1.76 -1.69
CA VAL A 265 18.00 2.84 -1.31
C VAL A 265 18.71 3.42 -2.54
N ALA A 266 19.22 2.56 -3.43
CA ALA A 266 19.89 2.99 -4.67
C ALA A 266 18.93 3.77 -5.60
N ALA A 267 17.69 3.30 -5.76
CA ALA A 267 16.71 4.00 -6.58
C ALA A 267 16.29 5.35 -5.99
N SER A 268 16.23 5.44 -4.65
CA SER A 268 15.86 6.68 -3.95
C SER A 268 16.99 7.70 -3.93
N TYR A 269 18.23 7.25 -3.90
CA TYR A 269 19.43 8.06 -3.81
C TYR A 269 20.49 7.65 -4.84
N PRO A 270 20.28 7.97 -6.14
CA PRO A 270 21.17 7.55 -7.23
C PRO A 270 22.61 8.09 -7.14
N GLN A 271 22.83 9.08 -6.29
CA GLN A 271 24.15 9.65 -6.04
C GLN A 271 25.03 8.82 -5.10
N LEU A 272 24.46 7.78 -4.45
CA LEU A 272 25.24 6.83 -3.65
C LEU A 272 25.88 5.78 -4.55
N THR A 273 27.13 5.43 -4.26
CA THR A 273 27.78 4.28 -4.90
C THR A 273 27.19 2.96 -4.38
N GLU A 274 27.43 1.88 -5.11
CA GLU A 274 26.98 0.54 -4.70
C GLU A 274 27.55 0.14 -3.33
N ASP A 275 28.82 0.44 -3.08
CA ASP A 275 29.48 0.17 -1.80
C ASP A 275 28.88 1.00 -0.65
N GLU A 276 28.56 2.29 -0.89
CA GLU A 276 27.91 3.14 0.09
C GLU A 276 26.50 2.64 0.42
N VAL A 277 25.74 2.22 -0.58
CA VAL A 277 24.40 1.60 -0.40
C VAL A 277 24.51 0.32 0.41
N LYS A 278 25.47 -0.56 0.05
CA LYS A 278 25.71 -1.81 0.76
C LYS A 278 26.05 -1.55 2.22
N LEU A 279 27.01 -0.68 2.48
CA LEU A 279 27.43 -0.32 3.84
C LEU A 279 26.27 0.20 4.68
N LEU A 280 25.47 1.10 4.13
CA LEU A 280 24.30 1.69 4.83
C LEU A 280 23.27 0.62 5.19
N VAL A 281 22.95 -0.26 4.24
CA VAL A 281 21.98 -1.33 4.47
C VAL A 281 22.50 -2.35 5.48
N ASP A 282 23.77 -2.76 5.38
CA ASP A 282 24.38 -3.70 6.30
C ASP A 282 24.41 -3.12 7.74
N CYS A 283 24.73 -1.84 7.89
CA CYS A 283 24.63 -1.15 9.20
C CYS A 283 23.18 -1.09 9.70
N THR A 284 22.21 -0.76 8.86
CA THR A 284 20.80 -0.70 9.28
C THR A 284 20.30 -2.07 9.74
N ARG A 285 20.67 -3.13 9.05
CA ARG A 285 20.29 -4.51 9.41
C ARG A 285 20.92 -4.93 10.73
N SER A 286 22.19 -4.58 10.97
CA SER A 286 22.83 -4.84 12.26
C SER A 286 22.15 -4.11 13.42
N VAL A 287 21.74 -2.86 13.21
CA VAL A 287 20.95 -2.09 14.18
C VAL A 287 19.59 -2.76 14.43
N ARG A 288 18.93 -3.26 13.39
CA ARG A 288 17.64 -3.97 13.50
C ARG A 288 17.75 -5.19 14.39
N VAL A 289 18.78 -6.01 14.20
CA VAL A 289 19.04 -7.19 15.02
C VAL A 289 19.19 -6.81 16.50
N VAL A 290 20.01 -5.81 16.81
CA VAL A 290 20.23 -5.37 18.21
C VAL A 290 18.94 -4.81 18.82
N VAL A 291 18.15 -4.06 18.06
CA VAL A 291 16.86 -3.53 18.53
C VAL A 291 15.89 -4.66 18.87
N GLU A 292 15.82 -5.69 18.01
CA GLU A 292 14.96 -6.85 18.23
C GLU A 292 15.43 -7.71 19.41
N GLU A 293 16.72 -8.04 19.50
CA GLU A 293 17.29 -8.85 20.57
C GLU A 293 17.17 -8.19 21.96
N GLN A 294 17.29 -6.87 22.02
CA GLN A 294 17.22 -6.12 23.26
C GLN A 294 15.83 -5.53 23.56
N HIS A 295 14.83 -5.83 22.74
CA HIS A 295 13.45 -5.35 22.90
C HIS A 295 13.35 -3.83 23.13
N MET A 296 14.08 -3.03 22.33
CA MET A 296 14.26 -1.59 22.56
C MET A 296 13.01 -0.73 22.31
N GLY A 297 11.88 -1.31 21.95
CA GLY A 297 10.62 -0.57 21.74
C GLY A 297 10.59 0.40 20.56
N ILE A 298 11.60 0.36 19.68
CA ILE A 298 11.64 1.10 18.41
C ILE A 298 11.60 0.14 17.23
N GLU A 299 11.17 0.64 16.09
CA GLU A 299 11.15 -0.15 14.86
C GLU A 299 12.17 0.39 13.86
N VAL A 300 13.07 -0.49 13.39
CA VAL A 300 14.07 -0.18 12.36
C VAL A 300 13.61 -0.76 11.03
N SER A 301 12.91 0.04 10.26
CA SER A 301 12.29 -0.35 8.99
C SER A 301 13.06 0.17 7.77
N LEU A 302 12.57 -0.12 6.56
CA LEU A 302 13.07 0.46 5.32
C LEU A 302 13.01 2.01 5.33
N ARG A 303 12.02 2.59 6.02
CA ARG A 303 11.94 4.04 6.24
C ARG A 303 13.16 4.58 6.99
N THR A 304 13.67 3.81 7.94
CA THR A 304 14.87 4.15 8.70
C THR A 304 16.11 4.19 7.82
N SER A 305 16.28 3.19 6.93
CA SER A 305 17.37 3.16 5.95
C SER A 305 17.34 4.38 5.03
N LEU A 306 16.15 4.72 4.52
CA LEU A 306 15.97 5.90 3.66
C LEU A 306 16.25 7.22 4.40
N ALA A 307 15.76 7.35 5.63
CA ALA A 307 16.02 8.52 6.45
C ALA A 307 17.51 8.69 6.77
N TRP A 308 18.18 7.58 7.09
CA TRP A 308 19.62 7.59 7.38
C TRP A 308 20.44 7.95 6.13
N ALA A 309 20.11 7.37 4.97
CA ALA A 309 20.73 7.74 3.69
C ALA A 309 20.59 9.24 3.41
N LYS A 310 19.37 9.78 3.56
CA LYS A 310 19.09 11.20 3.37
C LYS A 310 19.91 12.08 4.29
N ALA A 311 19.94 11.75 5.58
CA ALA A 311 20.71 12.52 6.57
C ALA A 311 22.22 12.44 6.30
N THR A 312 22.74 11.26 5.91
CA THR A 312 24.16 11.08 5.56
C THR A 312 24.55 11.98 4.39
N LEU A 313 23.74 12.02 3.35
CA LEU A 313 23.97 12.87 2.19
C LEU A 313 23.92 14.36 2.55
N GLU A 314 23.02 14.75 3.44
CA GLU A 314 22.90 16.12 3.90
C GLU A 314 24.15 16.53 4.73
N TYR A 315 24.65 15.64 5.60
CA TYR A 315 25.93 15.90 6.29
C TYR A 315 27.11 16.05 5.32
N LYS A 316 27.18 15.21 4.28
CA LYS A 316 28.20 15.36 3.23
C LYS A 316 28.05 16.68 2.47
N ARG A 317 26.81 17.11 2.18
CA ARG A 317 26.57 18.40 1.50
C ARG A 317 27.01 19.61 2.31
N VAL A 318 26.69 19.60 3.62
CA VAL A 318 27.03 20.74 4.52
C VAL A 318 28.47 20.71 4.95
N MET A 319 29.07 19.53 5.07
CA MET A 319 30.46 19.32 5.50
C MET A 319 31.19 18.44 4.45
N PRO A 320 31.62 19.02 3.31
CA PRO A 320 32.22 18.24 2.21
C PRO A 320 33.54 17.52 2.57
N SER A 321 34.20 17.94 3.63
CA SER A 321 35.43 17.31 4.14
C SER A 321 35.17 15.97 4.86
N LEU A 322 33.94 15.66 5.21
CA LEU A 322 33.60 14.36 5.81
C LEU A 322 33.63 13.26 4.75
N ASP A 323 34.32 12.16 5.05
CA ASP A 323 34.13 10.93 4.31
C ASP A 323 32.73 10.34 4.59
N PHE A 324 32.33 9.40 3.76
CA PHE A 324 30.97 8.80 3.86
C PHE A 324 30.72 8.12 5.22
N LYS A 325 31.68 7.36 5.73
CA LYS A 325 31.56 6.65 7.01
C LYS A 325 31.39 7.62 8.19
N LYS A 326 32.17 8.72 8.20
CA LYS A 326 32.03 9.76 9.23
C LYS A 326 30.69 10.50 9.12
N ALA A 327 30.22 10.76 7.90
CA ALA A 327 28.91 11.35 7.68
C ALA A 327 27.77 10.41 8.17
N MET A 328 27.86 9.11 7.86
CA MET A 328 26.93 8.09 8.39
C MET A 328 26.93 8.06 9.92
N LYS A 329 28.10 8.05 10.55
CA LYS A 329 28.21 8.04 12.01
C LYS A 329 27.56 9.26 12.65
N ARG A 330 27.71 10.46 12.04
CA ARG A 330 27.02 11.67 12.51
C ARG A 330 25.52 11.61 12.27
N ALA A 331 25.10 11.15 11.10
CA ALA A 331 23.68 11.02 10.75
C ALA A 331 22.96 9.98 11.62
N PHE A 332 23.66 9.06 12.26
CA PHE A 332 23.09 8.04 13.15
C PHE A 332 22.32 8.62 14.34
N VAL A 333 22.51 9.89 14.65
CA VAL A 333 21.72 10.60 15.67
C VAL A 333 20.21 10.52 15.43
N ILE A 334 19.76 10.41 14.17
CA ILE A 334 18.33 10.30 13.85
C ILE A 334 17.72 8.97 14.34
N ILE A 335 18.52 7.92 14.47
CA ILE A 335 18.06 6.62 15.01
C ILE A 335 18.17 6.66 16.53
N LYS A 336 19.29 7.11 17.07
CA LYS A 336 19.49 7.21 18.52
C LYS A 336 18.50 8.12 19.20
N GLY A 337 18.06 9.19 18.52
CA GLY A 337 17.09 10.15 19.06
C GLY A 337 15.71 9.58 19.38
N HIS A 338 15.39 8.37 18.92
CA HIS A 338 14.18 7.66 19.30
C HIS A 338 14.26 6.98 20.69
N LEU A 339 15.44 6.90 21.28
CA LEU A 339 15.70 6.27 22.56
C LEU A 339 16.22 7.29 23.56
N SER A 340 15.72 7.25 24.79
CA SER A 340 16.14 8.15 25.87
C SER A 340 17.30 7.60 26.70
N GLU A 341 17.53 6.29 26.66
CA GLU A 341 18.48 5.62 27.55
C GLU A 341 19.90 5.53 26.93
N ALA A 342 20.89 6.00 27.67
CA ALA A 342 22.28 5.98 27.22
C ALA A 342 22.85 4.56 26.99
N VAL A 343 22.32 3.56 27.72
CA VAL A 343 22.71 2.13 27.54
C VAL A 343 22.35 1.67 26.14
N ASN A 344 21.13 1.99 25.70
CA ASN A 344 20.63 1.65 24.37
C ASN A 344 21.45 2.35 23.27
N HIS A 345 21.87 3.59 23.49
CA HIS A 345 22.75 4.30 22.55
C HIS A 345 24.08 3.58 22.35
N LYS A 346 24.70 3.06 23.43
CA LYS A 346 25.96 2.30 23.34
C LYS A 346 25.79 0.97 22.59
N ALA A 347 24.69 0.27 22.83
CA ALA A 347 24.38 -0.96 22.11
C ALA A 347 24.22 -0.72 20.60
N LEU A 348 23.46 0.33 20.21
CA LEU A 348 23.30 0.73 18.81
C LEU A 348 24.61 1.17 18.16
N GLU A 349 25.44 1.95 18.88
CA GLU A 349 26.78 2.34 18.39
C GLU A 349 27.68 1.11 18.20
N GLY A 350 27.61 0.15 19.12
CA GLY A 350 28.31 -1.12 19.02
C GLY A 350 27.90 -1.93 17.78
N ALA A 351 26.64 -1.84 17.37
CA ALA A 351 26.14 -2.53 16.18
C ALA A 351 26.74 -2.02 14.87
N ILE A 352 27.07 -0.73 14.79
CA ILE A 352 27.59 -0.12 13.57
C ILE A 352 29.11 0.07 13.56
N ASP A 353 29.73 0.07 14.73
CA ASP A 353 31.19 0.28 14.86
C ASP A 353 32.06 -0.67 14.00
N PRO A 354 31.76 -1.99 13.88
CA PRO A 354 32.52 -2.88 13.03
C PRO A 354 32.57 -2.45 11.55
N TYR A 355 31.51 -1.81 11.09
CA TYR A 355 31.36 -1.37 9.69
C TYR A 355 31.99 0.03 9.43
N LEU A 356 32.00 0.87 10.46
CA LEU A 356 32.38 2.30 10.32
C LEU A 356 33.78 2.62 10.81
N ARG A 357 34.52 1.66 11.42
CA ARG A 357 35.94 1.86 11.77
C ARG A 357 36.78 2.01 10.51
N SER A 358 37.68 2.98 10.52
CA SER A 358 38.55 3.28 9.40
C SER A 358 39.79 2.36 9.28
N ASP A 359 39.98 1.43 10.22
CA ASP A 359 41.26 0.72 10.40
C ASP A 359 41.18 -0.80 10.15
N VAL A 360 40.17 -1.29 9.42
CA VAL A 360 40.16 -2.70 9.00
C VAL A 360 40.62 -2.82 7.55
N VAL A 361 41.95 -2.77 7.38
CA VAL A 361 42.64 -3.44 6.29
C VAL A 361 42.63 -4.91 6.66
N ASP A 362 42.10 -5.74 5.77
CA ASP A 362 42.01 -7.20 5.86
C ASP A 362 41.13 -7.79 6.98
N ALA A 363 39.88 -7.99 6.67
CA ALA A 363 39.14 -9.07 7.31
C ALA A 363 38.45 -9.91 6.23
N THR A 364 39.07 -11.02 5.88
CA THR A 364 38.42 -12.25 5.42
C THR A 364 37.56 -12.84 6.53
N ALA A 365 36.70 -12.04 7.12
CA ALA A 365 35.62 -12.52 7.96
C ALA A 365 34.36 -12.55 7.10
N ASN A 366 34.03 -13.73 6.66
CA ASN A 366 32.73 -14.05 6.09
C ASN A 366 31.67 -13.54 7.08
N PRO A 367 30.83 -12.54 6.76
CA PRO A 367 29.77 -12.14 7.65
C PRO A 367 28.89 -13.37 7.84
N ALA A 368 28.74 -13.81 9.09
CA ALA A 368 27.85 -14.89 9.44
C ALA A 368 26.51 -14.66 8.74
N GLU A 369 26.06 -15.63 7.96
CA GLU A 369 24.76 -15.63 7.31
C GLU A 369 23.71 -15.27 8.37
N CYS A 370 23.01 -14.18 8.15
CA CYS A 370 21.99 -13.72 9.06
C CYS A 370 20.89 -14.80 9.10
N PRO A 371 20.51 -15.35 10.29
CA PRO A 371 19.57 -16.47 10.39
C PRO A 371 18.17 -16.18 9.85
N ILE A 372 17.93 -14.98 9.35
CA ILE A 372 16.61 -14.51 8.85
C ILE A 372 16.40 -14.84 7.36
N ASP A 373 17.40 -15.36 6.64
CA ASP A 373 17.26 -15.75 5.23
C ASP A 373 16.85 -17.24 5.04
N ARG A 374 16.19 -17.85 6.04
CA ARG A 374 15.54 -19.17 5.92
C ARG A 374 14.04 -19.08 6.10
#